data_d8b7a57b6a9943b7cd581f2f25a70939
#
_entry.id   d8b7a57b6a9943b7cd581f2f25a70939
#
_cell.length_a   1.000
_cell.length_b   1.000
_cell.length_c   1.000
_cell.angle_alpha   90.00
_cell.angle_beta   90.00
_cell.angle_gamma   90.00
#
_symmetry.space_group_name_H-M   'P 1'
#
loop_
_entity.id
_entity.type
_entity.pdbx_description
1 polymer ?
#
loop_
_entity_poly.entity_id
_entity_poly.type
_entity_poly.pdbx_seq_one_letter_code
_entity_poly.pdbx_strand_id
1 'polypeptide(L)'
;RIFKRLGLKTISVKADTGNMGGSGSEEFMIESPVGDDTLMLCECGYAANVEKAACRPDVPTDDSGNPQVKTDLPVEEVATPNVFSIEDMEKFFGTTSKRFIKALIYRVINCGLDLSKANGGKNFKQVKDGNFTYYPLSYVCVLIRGDLEVNEAKLAGLLKCSDLCLAEGDEIIQMANAPHGFVGPMTLNCPIIQDLSVVDMHDAFAGSGKEGFHIKHVEPSRDYTPFMVGDVRTAMVGDACPDCGKPFYSKKGNELGHIFKLGDKYTKAMNVTYLDQSGKPVVPLMGCYGIGVDRTLASIIETYHDDKGIMFPMSTAPYQVAVVPINYKDKMKEASDQLYEELTTLGVEVLLDDRNERPGVKFNDADLIGFP
;
A
#
# COMPACT_ATOMS: atom_id res chain seq x y z
N ARG A 1 -9.19 -19.45 -8.50
CA ARG A 1 -10.34 -20.25 -8.98
C ARG A 1 -11.69 -19.64 -8.59
N ILE A 2 -11.85 -19.15 -7.34
CA ILE A 2 -13.13 -18.58 -6.84
C ILE A 2 -13.57 -17.42 -7.74
N PHE A 3 -12.79 -16.34 -7.82
CA PHE A 3 -13.13 -15.16 -8.62
C PHE A 3 -13.37 -15.48 -10.10
N LYS A 4 -12.58 -16.42 -10.68
CA LYS A 4 -12.83 -16.87 -12.06
C LYS A 4 -14.19 -17.55 -12.24
N ARG A 5 -14.68 -18.30 -11.23
CA ARG A 5 -16.04 -18.89 -11.26
C ARG A 5 -17.13 -17.83 -11.19
N LEU A 6 -16.83 -16.71 -10.53
CA LEU A 6 -17.72 -15.55 -10.41
C LEU A 6 -17.65 -14.61 -11.64
N GLY A 7 -16.89 -14.98 -12.67
CA GLY A 7 -16.69 -14.17 -13.86
C GLY A 7 -15.65 -13.05 -13.73
N LEU A 8 -15.02 -12.89 -12.56
CA LEU A 8 -14.10 -11.78 -12.30
C LEU A 8 -12.66 -12.12 -12.69
N LYS A 9 -12.02 -11.19 -13.40
CA LYS A 9 -10.60 -11.25 -13.75
C LYS A 9 -9.78 -10.47 -12.73
N THR A 10 -9.17 -11.20 -11.79
CA THR A 10 -8.34 -10.60 -10.75
C THR A 10 -6.87 -10.57 -11.11
N ILE A 11 -6.16 -9.59 -10.55
CA ILE A 11 -4.71 -9.46 -10.55
C ILE A 11 -4.23 -9.80 -9.14
N SER A 12 -3.27 -10.73 -9.00
CA SER A 12 -2.58 -10.96 -7.72
C SER A 12 -1.48 -9.92 -7.57
N VAL A 13 -1.49 -9.18 -6.47
CA VAL A 13 -0.51 -8.13 -6.17
C VAL A 13 0.18 -8.40 -4.85
N LYS A 14 1.46 -8.05 -4.75
CA LYS A 14 2.19 -8.04 -3.48
C LYS A 14 1.59 -6.96 -2.59
N ALA A 15 1.32 -7.31 -1.34
CA ALA A 15 0.68 -6.42 -0.37
C ALA A 15 1.49 -6.32 0.93
N ASP A 16 1.19 -5.32 1.73
CA ASP A 16 1.72 -5.26 3.08
C ASP A 16 1.00 -6.23 4.02
N THR A 17 1.71 -6.75 5.01
CA THR A 17 1.12 -7.68 5.97
C THR A 17 0.41 -6.98 7.13
N GLY A 18 0.63 -5.69 7.29
CA GLY A 18 0.04 -4.87 8.35
C GLY A 18 0.12 -5.51 9.73
N ASN A 19 -0.88 -5.26 10.54
CA ASN A 19 -1.00 -5.81 11.89
C ASN A 19 -1.16 -7.35 11.93
N MET A 20 -1.65 -7.95 10.84
CA MET A 20 -1.70 -9.42 10.72
C MET A 20 -0.31 -10.03 10.79
N GLY A 21 0.67 -9.38 10.16
CA GLY A 21 2.06 -9.83 10.12
C GLY A 21 2.24 -11.11 9.31
N GLY A 22 3.33 -11.81 9.56
CA GLY A 22 3.75 -12.96 8.78
C GLY A 22 4.89 -12.65 7.84
N SER A 23 5.25 -13.59 6.97
CA SER A 23 6.39 -13.47 6.05
C SER A 23 6.03 -12.85 4.70
N GLY A 24 4.75 -12.63 4.42
CA GLY A 24 4.27 -11.99 3.20
C GLY A 24 2.77 -12.14 3.02
N SER A 25 2.22 -11.30 2.17
CA SER A 25 0.81 -11.32 1.79
C SER A 25 0.63 -10.98 0.32
N GLU A 26 -0.50 -11.41 -0.24
CA GLU A 26 -0.94 -11.11 -1.60
C GLU A 26 -2.43 -10.77 -1.59
N GLU A 27 -2.79 -9.73 -2.31
CA GLU A 27 -4.18 -9.33 -2.55
C GLU A 27 -4.63 -9.76 -3.93
N PHE A 28 -5.91 -10.12 -4.05
CA PHE A 28 -6.58 -10.36 -5.31
C PHE A 28 -7.41 -9.13 -5.66
N MET A 29 -6.86 -8.32 -6.55
CA MET A 29 -7.44 -7.05 -6.95
C MET A 29 -8.24 -7.18 -8.22
N ILE A 30 -9.35 -6.45 -8.32
CA ILE A 30 -10.02 -6.20 -9.58
C ILE A 30 -9.76 -4.76 -10.02
N GLU A 31 -9.43 -4.59 -11.30
CA GLU A 31 -9.29 -3.26 -11.88
C GLU A 31 -10.65 -2.57 -11.92
N SER A 32 -10.73 -1.39 -11.32
CA SER A 32 -11.93 -0.55 -11.32
C SER A 32 -11.52 0.93 -11.29
N PRO A 33 -12.09 1.77 -12.16
CA PRO A 33 -11.79 3.21 -12.18
C PRO A 33 -12.19 3.92 -10.88
N VAL A 34 -13.12 3.35 -10.13
CA VAL A 34 -13.59 3.85 -8.83
C VAL A 34 -12.91 3.14 -7.64
N GLY A 35 -11.86 2.36 -7.91
CA GLY A 35 -11.13 1.63 -6.86
C GLY A 35 -10.36 2.56 -5.92
N ASP A 36 -10.30 2.18 -4.65
CA ASP A 36 -9.59 2.94 -3.62
C ASP A 36 -8.07 2.74 -3.72
N ASP A 37 -7.62 1.53 -4.06
CA ASP A 37 -6.21 1.17 -4.11
C ASP A 37 -5.54 1.61 -5.40
N THR A 38 -4.24 1.91 -5.28
CA THR A 38 -3.37 2.16 -6.43
C THR A 38 -2.43 0.97 -6.63
N LEU A 39 -2.53 0.34 -7.79
CA LEU A 39 -1.71 -0.80 -8.17
C LEU A 39 -0.55 -0.33 -9.04
N MET A 40 0.68 -0.67 -8.62
CA MET A 40 1.89 -0.46 -9.39
C MET A 40 2.19 -1.71 -10.20
N LEU A 41 2.16 -1.58 -11.50
CA LEU A 41 2.21 -2.68 -12.47
C LEU A 41 3.37 -2.49 -13.44
N CYS A 42 3.92 -3.62 -13.91
CA CYS A 42 4.94 -3.63 -14.95
C CYS A 42 4.62 -4.69 -16.02
N GLU A 43 5.02 -4.42 -17.26
CA GLU A 43 4.85 -5.35 -18.37
C GLU A 43 5.51 -6.72 -18.17
N CYS A 44 6.52 -6.83 -17.28
CA CYS A 44 7.15 -8.10 -16.94
C CYS A 44 6.29 -9.02 -16.07
N GLY A 45 5.14 -8.52 -15.58
CA GLY A 45 4.26 -9.25 -14.68
C GLY A 45 4.41 -8.86 -13.20
N TYR A 46 5.33 -7.94 -12.87
CA TYR A 46 5.38 -7.37 -11.51
C TYR A 46 4.08 -6.65 -11.20
N ALA A 47 3.51 -6.94 -10.04
CA ALA A 47 2.31 -6.29 -9.53
C ALA A 47 2.38 -6.14 -8.00
N ALA A 48 2.13 -4.94 -7.51
CA ALA A 48 2.10 -4.65 -6.07
C ALA A 48 1.13 -3.51 -5.77
N ASN A 49 0.50 -3.54 -4.59
CA ASN A 49 -0.14 -2.36 -4.03
C ASN A 49 0.92 -1.27 -3.79
N VAL A 50 0.59 0.00 -3.99
CA VAL A 50 1.52 1.13 -3.82
C VAL A 50 2.18 1.14 -2.44
N GLU A 51 1.49 0.67 -1.40
CA GLU A 51 2.02 0.53 -0.05
C GLU A 51 3.20 -0.45 0.05
N LYS A 52 3.33 -1.37 -0.91
CA LYS A 52 4.36 -2.42 -0.93
C LYS A 52 5.25 -2.39 -2.16
N ALA A 53 4.90 -1.62 -3.17
CA ALA A 53 5.64 -1.57 -4.41
C ALA A 53 7.10 -1.16 -4.18
N ALA A 54 8.04 -2.07 -4.43
CA ALA A 54 9.46 -1.78 -4.35
C ALA A 54 9.94 -1.08 -5.61
N CYS A 55 10.86 -0.13 -5.45
CA CYS A 55 11.43 0.62 -6.56
C CYS A 55 12.91 0.29 -6.71
N ARG A 56 13.37 0.18 -7.94
CA ARG A 56 14.79 0.17 -8.19
C ARG A 56 15.33 1.59 -7.97
N PRO A 57 16.42 1.77 -7.19
CA PRO A 57 17.06 3.07 -7.07
C PRO A 57 17.48 3.59 -8.44
N ASP A 58 17.19 4.84 -8.73
CA ASP A 58 17.72 5.55 -9.89
C ASP A 58 19.10 6.12 -9.56
N VAL A 59 19.91 6.32 -10.59
CA VAL A 59 21.20 7.01 -10.44
C VAL A 59 20.93 8.50 -10.26
N PRO A 60 21.34 9.11 -9.12
CA PRO A 60 21.15 10.54 -8.92
C PRO A 60 21.88 11.36 -9.99
N THR A 61 21.21 12.38 -10.53
CA THR A 61 21.76 13.24 -11.58
C THR A 61 21.91 14.67 -11.10
N ASP A 62 22.86 15.40 -11.69
CA ASP A 62 23.00 16.85 -11.57
C ASP A 62 21.92 17.58 -12.41
N ASP A 63 21.92 18.92 -12.37
CA ASP A 63 20.96 19.76 -13.10
C ASP A 63 21.10 19.67 -14.63
N SER A 64 22.20 19.12 -15.13
CA SER A 64 22.44 18.85 -16.55
C SER A 64 22.06 17.44 -16.97
N GLY A 65 21.59 16.60 -16.01
CA GLY A 65 21.23 15.21 -16.25
C GLY A 65 22.40 14.21 -16.23
N ASN A 66 23.61 14.65 -15.86
CA ASN A 66 24.75 13.76 -15.70
C ASN A 66 24.72 13.10 -14.31
N PRO A 67 25.29 11.89 -14.13
CA PRO A 67 25.44 11.30 -12.80
C PRO A 67 26.14 12.27 -11.84
N GLN A 68 25.62 12.40 -10.64
CA GLN A 68 26.25 13.21 -9.60
C GLN A 68 27.64 12.66 -9.28
N VAL A 69 28.57 13.58 -9.01
CA VAL A 69 29.97 13.24 -8.73
C VAL A 69 30.31 13.64 -7.29
N LYS A 70 30.99 12.72 -6.58
CA LYS A 70 31.47 12.95 -5.23
C LYS A 70 32.29 14.21 -5.12
N THR A 71 32.05 15.01 -4.09
CA THR A 71 32.84 16.22 -3.81
C THR A 71 33.72 16.05 -2.58
N ASP A 72 34.94 16.61 -2.67
CA ASP A 72 35.84 16.74 -1.51
C ASP A 72 35.69 18.09 -0.79
N LEU A 73 34.77 18.94 -1.27
CA LEU A 73 34.48 20.22 -0.60
C LEU A 73 33.89 19.95 0.79
N PRO A 74 34.28 20.74 1.81
CA PRO A 74 33.68 20.65 3.12
C PRO A 74 32.23 21.11 3.07
N VAL A 75 31.42 20.61 4.00
CA VAL A 75 30.04 21.12 4.19
C VAL A 75 30.11 22.62 4.46
N GLU A 76 29.31 23.39 3.75
CA GLU A 76 29.23 24.85 3.88
C GLU A 76 27.81 25.26 4.31
N GLU A 77 27.72 26.05 5.41
CA GLU A 77 26.47 26.62 5.87
C GLU A 77 26.15 27.88 5.05
N VAL A 78 24.91 27.99 4.57
CA VAL A 78 24.40 29.09 3.77
C VAL A 78 23.19 29.70 4.47
N ALA A 79 23.20 31.02 4.68
CA ALA A 79 22.03 31.73 5.19
C ALA A 79 20.91 31.75 4.14
N THR A 80 19.74 31.24 4.51
CA THR A 80 18.56 31.08 3.65
C THR A 80 17.32 31.68 4.31
N PRO A 81 17.24 33.01 4.44
CA PRO A 81 16.13 33.64 5.10
C PRO A 81 14.83 33.41 4.31
N ASN A 82 13.75 33.03 5.03
CA ASN A 82 12.42 32.75 4.46
C ASN A 82 12.37 31.56 3.46
N VAL A 83 13.29 30.61 3.55
CA VAL A 83 13.34 29.38 2.75
C VAL A 83 12.95 28.23 3.67
N PHE A 84 11.75 27.65 3.49
CA PHE A 84 11.19 26.62 4.38
C PHE A 84 10.83 25.32 3.66
N SER A 85 10.54 25.41 2.36
CA SER A 85 10.10 24.28 1.54
C SER A 85 11.16 23.88 0.53
N ILE A 86 11.02 22.69 -0.03
CA ILE A 86 11.87 22.25 -1.16
C ILE A 86 11.73 23.19 -2.35
N GLU A 87 10.52 23.69 -2.63
CA GLU A 87 10.27 24.64 -3.71
C GLU A 87 10.98 25.99 -3.47
N ASP A 88 11.05 26.46 -2.23
CA ASP A 88 11.81 27.66 -1.89
C ASP A 88 13.30 27.42 -2.07
N MET A 89 13.80 26.23 -1.69
CA MET A 89 15.18 25.84 -1.87
C MET A 89 15.56 25.76 -3.36
N GLU A 90 14.69 25.18 -4.20
CA GLU A 90 14.90 25.14 -5.66
C GLU A 90 15.11 26.55 -6.23
N LYS A 91 14.24 27.48 -5.85
CA LYS A 91 14.32 28.88 -6.29
C LYS A 91 15.57 29.59 -5.75
N PHE A 92 15.91 29.36 -4.48
CA PHE A 92 17.04 30.04 -3.82
C PHE A 92 18.40 29.55 -4.36
N PHE A 93 18.57 28.24 -4.51
CA PHE A 93 19.82 27.63 -4.98
C PHE A 93 19.90 27.51 -6.52
N GLY A 94 18.79 27.70 -7.24
CA GLY A 94 18.73 27.57 -8.69
C GLY A 94 18.99 26.15 -9.20
N THR A 95 18.53 25.14 -8.44
CA THR A 95 18.72 23.71 -8.71
C THR A 95 17.41 22.93 -8.51
N THR A 96 17.38 21.65 -8.82
CA THR A 96 16.17 20.82 -8.73
C THR A 96 16.05 20.09 -7.40
N SER A 97 14.82 19.70 -7.04
CA SER A 97 14.49 18.92 -5.84
C SER A 97 15.29 17.63 -5.70
N LYS A 98 15.81 17.09 -6.80
CA LYS A 98 16.67 15.89 -6.82
C LYS A 98 18.05 16.09 -6.17
N ARG A 99 18.44 17.34 -5.92
CA ARG A 99 19.69 17.69 -5.25
C ARG A 99 19.55 17.83 -3.74
N PHE A 100 18.32 17.80 -3.21
CA PHE A 100 18.05 18.01 -1.79
C PHE A 100 17.85 16.70 -1.06
N ILE A 101 18.36 16.63 0.18
CA ILE A 101 18.05 15.59 1.16
C ILE A 101 16.99 16.19 2.09
N LYS A 102 15.77 15.68 1.97
CA LYS A 102 14.63 16.04 2.84
C LYS A 102 14.71 15.20 4.10
N ALA A 103 14.60 15.84 5.27
CA ALA A 103 14.64 15.20 6.58
C ALA A 103 13.28 15.32 7.27
N LEU A 104 12.66 14.19 7.58
CA LEU A 104 11.35 14.10 8.19
C LEU A 104 11.43 13.34 9.52
N ILE A 105 10.97 13.97 10.61
CA ILE A 105 10.91 13.32 11.92
C ILE A 105 9.59 12.58 12.07
N TYR A 106 9.66 11.29 12.40
CA TYR A 106 8.50 10.46 12.70
C TYR A 106 8.47 10.08 14.17
N ARG A 107 7.31 10.20 14.77
CA ARG A 107 6.97 9.59 16.05
C ARG A 107 6.54 8.15 15.79
N VAL A 108 7.14 7.19 16.50
CA VAL A 108 7.00 5.75 16.26
C VAL A 108 6.49 5.08 17.52
N ILE A 109 5.44 4.30 17.41
CA ILE A 109 4.77 3.60 18.51
C ILE A 109 5.13 2.11 18.46
N ASN A 110 5.59 1.58 19.61
CA ASN A 110 5.97 0.17 19.78
C ASN A 110 6.99 -0.32 18.73
N CYS A 111 8.09 0.42 18.59
CA CYS A 111 9.18 0.02 17.69
C CYS A 111 9.83 -1.30 18.14
N GLY A 112 9.87 -2.27 17.23
CA GLY A 112 10.46 -3.59 17.48
C GLY A 112 11.97 -3.70 17.20
N LEU A 113 12.62 -2.60 16.76
CA LEU A 113 14.06 -2.58 16.50
C LEU A 113 14.86 -2.28 17.77
N ASP A 114 16.08 -2.81 17.86
CA ASP A 114 17.03 -2.47 18.91
C ASP A 114 17.65 -1.09 18.66
N LEU A 115 17.01 -0.06 19.20
CA LEU A 115 17.48 1.33 19.12
C LEU A 115 18.63 1.66 20.08
N SER A 116 19.07 0.74 20.92
CA SER A 116 20.14 0.98 21.90
C SER A 116 21.50 1.31 21.26
N LYS A 117 21.69 0.89 20.02
CA LYS A 117 22.91 1.12 19.22
C LYS A 117 22.84 2.37 18.34
N ALA A 118 21.70 3.05 18.33
CA ALA A 118 21.50 4.24 17.51
C ALA A 118 21.97 5.51 18.21
N ASN A 119 22.33 6.55 17.43
CA ASN A 119 22.47 7.90 17.97
C ASN A 119 21.15 8.31 18.62
N GLY A 120 21.21 8.84 19.85
CA GLY A 120 20.01 9.15 20.62
C GLY A 120 19.34 7.97 21.31
N GLY A 121 19.78 6.74 21.09
CA GLY A 121 19.20 5.53 21.70
C GLY A 121 19.22 5.50 23.23
N LYS A 122 20.04 6.33 23.88
CA LYS A 122 20.12 6.46 25.34
C LYS A 122 18.83 6.97 25.99
N ASN A 123 17.95 7.61 25.24
CA ASN A 123 16.74 8.24 25.71
C ASN A 123 15.48 7.39 25.56
N PHE A 124 15.59 6.19 24.98
CA PHE A 124 14.43 5.35 24.72
C PHE A 124 14.21 4.34 25.85
N LYS A 125 13.00 4.31 26.40
CA LYS A 125 12.58 3.30 27.36
C LYS A 125 12.27 1.99 26.62
N GLN A 126 12.94 0.92 26.98
CA GLN A 126 12.68 -0.42 26.49
C GLN A 126 11.71 -1.14 27.43
N VAL A 127 10.72 -1.82 26.86
CA VAL A 127 9.78 -2.67 27.60
C VAL A 127 9.92 -4.11 27.10
N LYS A 128 9.84 -5.05 28.03
CA LYS A 128 9.77 -6.48 27.75
C LYS A 128 8.38 -7.00 28.10
N ASP A 129 7.72 -7.62 27.14
CA ASP A 129 6.44 -8.32 27.32
C ASP A 129 6.59 -9.75 26.81
N GLY A 130 6.69 -10.71 27.73
CA GLY A 130 7.04 -12.09 27.40
C GLY A 130 8.36 -12.19 26.65
N ASN A 131 8.30 -12.73 25.43
CA ASN A 131 9.46 -12.86 24.54
C ASN A 131 9.68 -11.64 23.62
N PHE A 132 8.83 -10.63 23.69
CA PHE A 132 8.91 -9.43 22.87
C PHE A 132 9.62 -8.31 23.63
N THR A 133 10.49 -7.61 22.91
CA THR A 133 11.14 -6.39 23.38
C THR A 133 10.79 -5.28 22.41
N TYR A 134 10.28 -4.17 22.90
CA TYR A 134 9.90 -3.03 22.06
C TYR A 134 10.12 -1.70 22.78
N TYR A 135 10.09 -0.62 22.01
CA TYR A 135 10.18 0.75 22.50
C TYR A 135 8.80 1.40 22.35
N PRO A 136 8.08 1.67 23.47
CA PRO A 136 6.69 2.16 23.43
C PRO A 136 6.54 3.48 22.66
N LEU A 137 7.49 4.39 22.83
CA LEU A 137 7.57 5.66 22.11
C LEU A 137 9.00 5.89 21.67
N SER A 138 9.18 6.18 20.41
CA SER A 138 10.48 6.48 19.82
C SER A 138 10.32 7.56 18.75
N TYR A 139 11.45 8.12 18.32
CA TYR A 139 11.51 9.03 17.18
C TYR A 139 12.58 8.56 16.23
N VAL A 140 12.35 8.72 14.94
CA VAL A 140 13.33 8.49 13.88
C VAL A 140 13.33 9.65 12.90
N CYS A 141 14.48 9.94 12.30
CA CYS A 141 14.54 10.87 11.17
C CYS A 141 14.67 10.07 9.88
N VAL A 142 13.73 10.25 8.97
CA VAL A 142 13.81 9.68 7.62
C VAL A 142 14.51 10.69 6.71
N LEU A 143 15.58 10.26 6.07
CA LEU A 143 16.25 11.02 5.02
C LEU A 143 15.83 10.45 3.66
N ILE A 144 15.28 11.30 2.82
CA ILE A 144 14.77 10.94 1.50
C ILE A 144 15.11 12.05 0.50
N ARG A 145 15.23 11.73 -0.80
CA ARG A 145 15.47 12.74 -1.83
C ARG A 145 14.30 13.72 -1.92
N GLY A 146 14.57 14.98 -2.18
CA GLY A 146 13.63 16.09 -2.06
C GLY A 146 12.37 15.99 -2.92
N ASP A 147 12.45 15.31 -4.08
CA ASP A 147 11.33 15.08 -5.00
C ASP A 147 10.44 13.89 -4.62
N LEU A 148 10.79 13.12 -3.58
CA LEU A 148 10.12 11.88 -3.20
C LEU A 148 9.34 12.02 -1.89
N GLU A 149 8.35 11.14 -1.69
CA GLU A 149 7.54 11.07 -0.48
C GLU A 149 7.75 9.75 0.26
N VAL A 150 7.72 9.83 1.60
CA VAL A 150 7.82 8.64 2.46
C VAL A 150 6.53 7.83 2.36
N ASN A 151 6.69 6.52 2.25
CA ASN A 151 5.61 5.55 2.37
C ASN A 151 5.59 5.03 3.80
N GLU A 152 4.59 5.46 4.56
CA GLU A 152 4.47 5.13 5.98
C GLU A 152 4.29 3.63 6.23
N ALA A 153 3.60 2.90 5.34
CA ALA A 153 3.45 1.45 5.46
C ALA A 153 4.80 0.73 5.32
N LYS A 154 5.64 1.12 4.34
CA LYS A 154 7.00 0.59 4.20
C LYS A 154 7.87 0.93 5.42
N LEU A 155 7.79 2.17 5.89
CA LEU A 155 8.54 2.62 7.06
C LEU A 155 8.11 1.86 8.31
N ALA A 156 6.81 1.68 8.55
CA ALA A 156 6.29 0.89 9.66
C ALA A 156 6.76 -0.57 9.60
N GLY A 157 6.70 -1.18 8.42
CA GLY A 157 7.20 -2.54 8.19
C GLY A 157 8.71 -2.66 8.46
N LEU A 158 9.51 -1.69 8.03
CA LEU A 158 10.96 -1.64 8.26
C LEU A 158 11.29 -1.51 9.75
N LEU A 159 10.59 -0.62 10.47
CA LEU A 159 10.75 -0.37 11.91
C LEU A 159 10.10 -1.44 12.79
N LYS A 160 9.25 -2.29 12.21
CA LYS A 160 8.44 -3.28 12.94
C LYS A 160 7.63 -2.63 14.06
N CYS A 161 7.02 -1.49 13.78
CA CYS A 161 6.22 -0.74 14.74
C CYS A 161 4.72 -0.98 14.52
N SER A 162 3.94 -0.65 15.54
CA SER A 162 2.48 -0.79 15.46
C SER A 162 1.80 0.41 14.80
N ASP A 163 2.43 1.58 14.89
CA ASP A 163 1.91 2.83 14.35
C ASP A 163 3.02 3.89 14.24
N LEU A 164 2.84 4.86 13.35
CA LEU A 164 3.73 6.03 13.22
C LEU A 164 2.99 7.22 12.62
N CYS A 165 3.47 8.41 12.92
CA CYS A 165 3.01 9.65 12.32
C CYS A 165 4.12 10.70 12.31
N LEU A 166 4.01 11.70 11.46
CA LEU A 166 4.92 12.84 11.47
C LEU A 166 4.92 13.51 12.86
N ALA A 167 6.11 13.85 13.34
CA ALA A 167 6.28 14.64 14.55
C ALA A 167 5.91 16.10 14.28
N GLU A 168 5.43 16.79 15.32
CA GLU A 168 4.98 18.16 15.20
C GLU A 168 5.60 19.07 16.27
N GLY A 169 5.68 20.36 15.98
CA GLY A 169 6.03 21.40 16.93
C GLY A 169 7.30 21.12 17.74
N ASP A 170 7.17 21.08 19.06
CA ASP A 170 8.28 20.91 19.99
C ASP A 170 8.99 19.55 19.87
N GLU A 171 8.30 18.52 19.39
CA GLU A 171 8.92 17.20 19.16
C GLU A 171 10.04 17.29 18.11
N ILE A 172 9.81 18.04 17.02
CA ILE A 172 10.81 18.27 15.98
C ILE A 172 12.01 18.99 16.58
N ILE A 173 11.79 20.05 17.34
CA ILE A 173 12.88 20.83 17.94
C ILE A 173 13.70 19.96 18.90
N GLN A 174 13.07 19.09 19.69
CA GLN A 174 13.77 18.18 20.61
C GLN A 174 14.64 17.16 19.86
N MET A 175 14.18 16.66 18.71
CA MET A 175 14.85 15.62 17.95
C MET A 175 15.90 16.16 16.96
N ALA A 176 15.74 17.39 16.47
CA ALA A 176 16.56 17.94 15.41
C ALA A 176 17.32 19.23 15.78
N ASN A 177 17.09 19.79 16.95
CA ASN A 177 17.60 21.10 17.39
C ASN A 177 17.21 22.27 16.45
N ALA A 178 16.25 22.06 15.57
CA ALA A 178 15.78 23.03 14.59
C ALA A 178 14.27 22.89 14.35
N PRO A 179 13.57 23.98 13.97
CA PRO A 179 12.19 23.91 13.56
C PRO A 179 12.04 23.22 12.21
N HIS A 180 10.80 22.88 11.87
CA HIS A 180 10.42 22.38 10.54
C HIS A 180 11.02 23.29 9.42
N GLY A 181 11.45 22.66 8.34
CA GLY A 181 12.10 23.33 7.20
C GLY A 181 13.63 23.40 7.30
N PHE A 182 14.20 23.27 8.50
CA PHE A 182 15.66 23.38 8.72
C PHE A 182 16.29 22.12 9.30
N VAL A 183 15.53 21.03 9.44
CA VAL A 183 16.01 19.74 9.93
C VAL A 183 17.05 19.18 8.96
N GLY A 184 18.20 18.78 9.49
CA GLY A 184 19.28 18.22 8.70
C GLY A 184 19.95 17.03 9.35
N PRO A 185 20.75 16.26 8.60
CA PRO A 185 21.26 14.97 9.04
C PRO A 185 22.32 15.05 10.16
N MET A 186 22.96 16.22 10.34
CA MET A 186 24.17 16.34 11.19
C MET A 186 23.87 16.69 12.65
N THR A 187 22.66 17.12 12.98
CA THR A 187 22.31 17.65 14.34
C THR A 187 21.23 16.85 15.04
N LEU A 188 20.98 15.63 14.61
CA LEU A 188 19.86 14.81 15.07
C LEU A 188 20.15 14.14 16.42
N ASN A 189 19.14 14.14 17.29
CA ASN A 189 19.09 13.40 18.54
C ASN A 189 18.31 12.07 18.45
N CYS A 190 17.97 11.64 17.21
CA CYS A 190 17.25 10.39 16.95
C CYS A 190 17.94 9.58 15.83
N PRO A 191 17.66 8.26 15.75
CA PRO A 191 18.19 7.42 14.69
C PRO A 191 17.80 7.90 13.29
N ILE A 192 18.72 7.74 12.34
CA ILE A 192 18.52 8.07 10.93
C ILE A 192 18.09 6.81 10.18
N ILE A 193 16.96 6.86 9.51
CA ILE A 193 16.52 5.89 8.50
C ILE A 193 16.76 6.55 7.14
N GLN A 194 17.66 6.00 6.36
CA GLN A 194 18.01 6.56 5.06
C GLN A 194 17.31 5.77 3.95
N ASP A 195 16.55 6.49 3.11
CA ASP A 195 15.99 5.89 1.90
C ASP A 195 17.08 5.56 0.88
N LEU A 196 16.85 4.53 0.07
CA LEU A 196 17.77 4.11 -0.98
C LEU A 196 18.06 5.22 -1.99
N SER A 197 17.15 6.16 -2.19
CA SER A 197 17.33 7.30 -3.11
C SER A 197 18.43 8.28 -2.69
N VAL A 198 18.87 8.22 -1.42
CA VAL A 198 19.90 9.12 -0.87
C VAL A 198 21.29 8.48 -0.87
N VAL A 199 21.38 7.15 -0.99
CA VAL A 199 22.64 6.40 -0.80
C VAL A 199 23.77 6.88 -1.73
N ASP A 200 23.43 7.06 -3.00
CA ASP A 200 24.37 7.46 -4.05
C ASP A 200 24.25 8.94 -4.43
N MET A 201 23.62 9.77 -3.59
CA MET A 201 23.62 11.22 -3.78
C MET A 201 25.00 11.78 -3.45
N HIS A 202 25.39 12.77 -4.22
CA HIS A 202 26.66 13.49 -4.05
C HIS A 202 26.44 14.99 -4.15
N ASP A 203 27.27 15.76 -3.47
CA ASP A 203 27.23 17.22 -3.49
C ASP A 203 25.82 17.76 -3.22
N ALA A 204 25.14 17.17 -2.23
CA ALA A 204 23.75 17.43 -1.94
C ALA A 204 23.55 18.65 -1.03
N PHE A 205 22.31 19.13 -1.00
CA PHE A 205 21.84 20.17 -0.07
C PHE A 205 20.96 19.55 1.00
N ALA A 206 20.98 20.12 2.21
CA ALA A 206 20.12 19.70 3.31
C ALA A 206 19.84 20.84 4.30
N GLY A 207 18.94 20.62 5.26
CA GLY A 207 18.83 21.51 6.41
C GLY A 207 20.10 21.51 7.26
N SER A 208 20.42 22.63 7.87
CA SER A 208 21.64 22.75 8.71
C SER A 208 21.45 22.33 10.17
N GLY A 209 20.19 22.13 10.60
CA GLY A 209 19.85 21.99 12.02
C GLY A 209 19.80 23.35 12.77
N LYS A 210 19.67 24.46 12.04
CA LYS A 210 19.61 25.80 12.56
C LYS A 210 18.61 26.63 11.75
N GLU A 211 17.73 27.33 12.42
CA GLU A 211 16.73 28.18 11.79
C GLU A 211 17.36 29.23 10.87
N GLY A 212 16.84 29.37 9.66
CA GLY A 212 17.31 30.31 8.64
C GLY A 212 18.59 29.87 7.89
N PHE A 213 19.02 28.62 8.06
CA PHE A 213 20.23 28.12 7.39
C PHE A 213 20.01 26.75 6.77
N HIS A 214 20.68 26.54 5.62
CA HIS A 214 20.83 25.23 4.99
C HIS A 214 22.31 24.94 4.74
N ILE A 215 22.63 23.73 4.38
CA ILE A 215 24.00 23.28 4.06
C ILE A 215 24.07 22.76 2.63
N LYS A 216 25.22 22.94 2.02
CA LYS A 216 25.57 22.35 0.71
C LYS A 216 26.85 21.51 0.82
N HIS A 217 27.16 20.78 -0.24
CA HIS A 217 28.29 19.86 -0.33
C HIS A 217 28.17 18.67 0.64
N VAL A 218 26.94 18.23 0.89
CA VAL A 218 26.69 17.07 1.77
C VAL A 218 26.98 15.78 1.01
N GLU A 219 27.80 14.93 1.63
CA GLU A 219 28.14 13.59 1.17
C GLU A 219 27.58 12.56 2.18
N PRO A 220 26.51 11.83 1.85
CA PRO A 220 25.86 10.89 2.78
C PRO A 220 26.80 9.89 3.44
N SER A 221 27.82 9.41 2.71
CA SER A 221 28.79 8.45 3.24
C SER A 221 29.91 9.06 4.10
N ARG A 222 30.06 10.41 4.11
CA ARG A 222 31.10 11.15 4.82
C ARG A 222 30.56 11.86 6.06
N ASP A 223 29.39 12.51 5.92
CA ASP A 223 28.99 13.55 6.86
C ASP A 223 28.07 13.06 7.97
N TYR A 224 27.43 11.92 7.79
CA TYR A 224 26.60 11.28 8.82
C TYR A 224 26.57 9.76 8.64
N THR A 225 26.07 9.05 9.67
CA THR A 225 25.94 7.59 9.64
C THR A 225 24.48 7.20 9.86
N PRO A 226 23.81 6.58 8.89
CA PRO A 226 22.47 6.09 9.11
C PRO A 226 22.45 4.90 10.06
N PHE A 227 21.41 4.81 10.88
CA PHE A 227 21.12 3.64 11.69
C PHE A 227 20.67 2.46 10.80
N MET A 228 19.86 2.77 9.78
CA MET A 228 19.37 1.79 8.83
C MET A 228 19.17 2.43 7.45
N VAL A 229 19.38 1.63 6.42
CA VAL A 229 19.10 1.99 5.03
C VAL A 229 18.03 1.05 4.48
N GLY A 230 17.04 1.57 3.77
CA GLY A 230 15.98 0.76 3.18
C GLY A 230 15.11 1.52 2.17
N ASP A 231 14.29 0.78 1.43
CA ASP A 231 13.29 1.36 0.54
C ASP A 231 12.07 1.81 1.37
N VAL A 232 11.97 3.09 1.62
CA VAL A 232 10.86 3.71 2.36
C VAL A 232 10.10 4.76 1.55
N ARG A 233 10.40 4.91 0.27
CA ARG A 233 9.70 5.85 -0.60
C ARG A 233 8.42 5.29 -1.20
N THR A 234 7.48 6.16 -1.51
CA THR A 234 6.31 5.83 -2.31
C THR A 234 6.72 5.59 -3.77
N ALA A 235 6.24 4.50 -4.36
CA ALA A 235 6.45 4.20 -5.77
C ALA A 235 5.58 5.11 -6.64
N MET A 236 6.13 5.57 -7.76
CA MET A 236 5.46 6.45 -8.72
C MET A 236 5.43 5.82 -10.12
N VAL A 237 4.47 6.26 -10.94
CA VAL A 237 4.46 5.93 -12.38
C VAL A 237 5.74 6.43 -13.01
N GLY A 238 6.38 5.58 -13.81
CA GLY A 238 7.67 5.88 -14.43
C GLY A 238 8.88 5.38 -13.65
N ASP A 239 8.74 5.03 -12.37
CA ASP A 239 9.83 4.41 -11.60
C ASP A 239 10.26 3.09 -12.20
N ALA A 240 11.53 2.77 -12.07
CA ALA A 240 12.09 1.53 -12.59
C ALA A 240 11.64 0.32 -11.76
N CYS A 241 11.06 -0.66 -12.45
CA CYS A 241 10.65 -1.94 -11.86
C CYS A 241 11.87 -2.66 -11.25
N PRO A 242 11.78 -3.20 -10.02
CA PRO A 242 12.89 -3.89 -9.38
C PRO A 242 13.30 -5.16 -10.13
N ASP A 243 12.35 -5.83 -10.80
CA ASP A 243 12.59 -7.10 -11.47
C ASP A 243 13.22 -6.94 -12.86
N CYS A 244 12.79 -5.93 -13.65
CA CYS A 244 13.24 -5.81 -15.04
C CYS A 244 13.77 -4.42 -15.46
N GLY A 245 13.64 -3.40 -14.60
CA GLY A 245 14.08 -2.03 -14.89
C GLY A 245 13.17 -1.21 -15.82
N LYS A 246 12.10 -1.79 -16.38
CA LYS A 246 11.11 -1.05 -17.17
C LYS A 246 10.26 -0.13 -16.28
N PRO A 247 9.70 0.96 -16.83
CA PRO A 247 8.89 1.88 -16.04
C PRO A 247 7.59 1.24 -15.54
N PHE A 248 7.17 1.62 -14.34
CA PHE A 248 5.85 1.31 -13.81
C PHE A 248 4.75 2.10 -14.50
N TYR A 249 3.59 1.47 -14.62
CA TYR A 249 2.31 2.13 -14.83
C TYR A 249 1.38 1.80 -13.67
N SER A 250 0.33 2.59 -13.48
CA SER A 250 -0.62 2.38 -12.39
C SER A 250 -2.03 2.13 -12.91
N LYS A 251 -2.81 1.42 -12.09
CA LYS A 251 -4.25 1.26 -12.24
C LYS A 251 -4.91 1.41 -10.88
N LYS A 252 -6.17 1.80 -10.88
CA LYS A 252 -7.01 1.73 -9.70
C LYS A 252 -7.64 0.35 -9.58
N GLY A 253 -7.84 -0.11 -8.35
CA GLY A 253 -8.43 -1.42 -8.09
C GLY A 253 -9.11 -1.53 -6.75
N ASN A 254 -9.96 -2.56 -6.61
CA ASN A 254 -10.60 -2.96 -5.38
C ASN A 254 -10.07 -4.32 -4.92
N GLU A 255 -9.74 -4.44 -3.66
CA GLU A 255 -9.35 -5.70 -3.04
C GLU A 255 -10.56 -6.61 -2.86
N LEU A 256 -10.54 -7.80 -3.47
CA LEU A 256 -11.58 -8.82 -3.32
C LEU A 256 -11.24 -9.88 -2.30
N GLY A 257 -9.96 -10.11 -2.08
CA GLY A 257 -9.47 -11.07 -1.12
C GLY A 257 -8.00 -10.90 -0.84
N HIS A 258 -7.59 -11.35 0.34
CA HIS A 258 -6.23 -11.20 0.86
C HIS A 258 -5.76 -12.51 1.48
N ILE A 259 -4.57 -12.94 1.13
CA ILE A 259 -3.95 -14.13 1.70
C ILE A 259 -2.66 -13.78 2.44
N PHE A 260 -2.42 -14.44 3.57
CA PHE A 260 -1.27 -14.20 4.44
C PHE A 260 -0.51 -15.47 4.72
N LYS A 261 0.81 -15.40 4.69
CA LYS A 261 1.74 -16.42 5.18
C LYS A 261 2.09 -16.11 6.63
N LEU A 262 1.22 -16.51 7.58
CA LEU A 262 1.38 -16.15 9.00
C LEU A 262 2.51 -16.91 9.69
N GLY A 263 2.94 -18.06 9.14
CA GLY A 263 3.95 -18.91 9.76
C GLY A 263 3.48 -19.44 11.11
N ASP A 264 4.33 -19.37 12.10
CA ASP A 264 4.05 -19.85 13.47
C ASP A 264 3.77 -18.73 14.50
N LYS A 265 3.59 -17.48 14.01
CA LYS A 265 3.37 -16.30 14.87
C LYS A 265 2.27 -16.52 15.91
N TYR A 266 1.10 -16.95 15.47
CA TYR A 266 -0.07 -17.13 16.34
C TYR A 266 -0.04 -18.49 17.05
N THR A 267 0.33 -19.56 16.38
CA THR A 267 0.38 -20.88 16.96
C THR A 267 1.40 -21.01 18.09
N LYS A 268 2.55 -20.35 17.96
CA LYS A 268 3.51 -20.26 19.07
C LYS A 268 2.98 -19.46 20.25
N ALA A 269 2.36 -18.28 19.99
CA ALA A 269 1.82 -17.42 21.01
C ALA A 269 0.67 -18.11 21.79
N MET A 270 -0.11 -18.94 21.10
CA MET A 270 -1.24 -19.69 21.69
C MET A 270 -0.83 -21.08 22.20
N ASN A 271 0.46 -21.46 22.12
CA ASN A 271 0.97 -22.78 22.48
C ASN A 271 0.25 -23.95 21.78
N VAL A 272 -0.15 -23.75 20.52
CA VAL A 272 -0.82 -24.79 19.72
C VAL A 272 0.21 -25.76 19.15
N THR A 273 0.05 -27.05 19.47
CA THR A 273 0.92 -28.10 18.93
C THR A 273 0.08 -29.30 18.49
N TYR A 274 0.62 -30.07 17.56
CA TYR A 274 0.12 -31.40 17.21
C TYR A 274 1.27 -32.42 17.32
N LEU A 275 0.94 -33.70 17.44
CA LEU A 275 1.93 -34.76 17.43
C LEU A 275 2.20 -35.19 16.00
N ASP A 276 3.46 -35.21 15.57
CA ASP A 276 3.86 -35.78 14.30
C ASP A 276 3.78 -37.31 14.29
N GLN A 277 4.09 -37.95 13.18
CA GLN A 277 4.07 -39.41 13.05
C GLN A 277 5.01 -40.13 14.03
N SER A 278 6.00 -39.44 14.58
CA SER A 278 6.94 -39.96 15.58
C SER A 278 6.52 -39.69 17.02
N GLY A 279 5.35 -39.05 17.22
CA GLY A 279 4.83 -38.67 18.53
C GLY A 279 5.47 -37.42 19.14
N LYS A 280 6.23 -36.62 18.35
CA LYS A 280 6.83 -35.36 18.81
C LYS A 280 5.87 -34.19 18.65
N PRO A 281 5.81 -33.27 19.63
CA PRO A 281 5.02 -32.06 19.49
C PRO A 281 5.65 -31.13 18.43
N VAL A 282 4.84 -30.68 17.48
CA VAL A 282 5.21 -29.76 16.39
C VAL A 282 4.26 -28.57 16.41
N VAL A 283 4.79 -27.38 16.24
CA VAL A 283 3.99 -26.14 16.08
C VAL A 283 3.52 -26.06 14.64
N PRO A 284 2.20 -25.99 14.34
CA PRO A 284 1.70 -25.89 12.99
C PRO A 284 1.94 -24.52 12.39
N LEU A 285 2.15 -24.47 11.06
CA LEU A 285 2.18 -23.25 10.30
C LEU A 285 0.76 -22.81 9.95
N MET A 286 0.51 -21.50 10.01
CA MET A 286 -0.77 -20.87 9.67
C MET A 286 -0.71 -20.10 8.37
N GLY A 287 -1.81 -20.14 7.62
CA GLY A 287 -2.18 -19.15 6.61
C GLY A 287 -3.50 -18.49 6.97
N CYS A 288 -3.77 -17.33 6.42
CA CYS A 288 -5.07 -16.68 6.48
C CYS A 288 -5.54 -16.38 5.05
N TYR A 289 -6.84 -16.56 4.80
CA TYR A 289 -7.42 -16.49 3.45
C TYR A 289 -8.74 -15.74 3.54
N GLY A 290 -8.68 -14.41 3.39
CA GLY A 290 -9.85 -13.54 3.45
C GLY A 290 -10.50 -13.34 2.08
N ILE A 291 -11.83 -13.29 2.04
CA ILE A 291 -12.63 -12.89 0.89
C ILE A 291 -13.71 -11.92 1.36
N GLY A 292 -13.73 -10.73 0.76
CA GLY A 292 -14.79 -9.74 0.96
C GLY A 292 -16.02 -10.09 0.13
N VAL A 293 -17.02 -10.73 0.75
CA VAL A 293 -18.23 -11.19 0.03
C VAL A 293 -18.99 -10.02 -0.56
N ASP A 294 -19.29 -9.02 0.24
CA ASP A 294 -20.03 -7.82 -0.20
C ASP A 294 -19.27 -7.03 -1.25
N ARG A 295 -17.96 -6.87 -1.07
CA ARG A 295 -17.07 -6.20 -2.03
C ARG A 295 -16.99 -6.98 -3.34
N THR A 296 -16.98 -8.32 -3.29
CA THR A 296 -17.01 -9.16 -4.47
C THR A 296 -18.32 -9.01 -5.24
N LEU A 297 -19.46 -8.97 -4.54
CA LEU A 297 -20.77 -8.73 -5.17
C LEU A 297 -20.81 -7.34 -5.81
N ALA A 298 -20.39 -6.29 -5.10
CA ALA A 298 -20.31 -4.94 -5.65
C ALA A 298 -19.44 -4.89 -6.92
N SER A 299 -18.30 -5.58 -6.93
CA SER A 299 -17.41 -5.65 -8.08
C SER A 299 -17.98 -6.46 -9.24
N ILE A 300 -18.83 -7.46 -8.99
CA ILE A 300 -19.58 -8.16 -10.04
C ILE A 300 -20.53 -7.16 -10.71
N ILE A 301 -21.33 -6.42 -9.93
CA ILE A 301 -22.27 -5.44 -10.41
C ILE A 301 -21.55 -4.35 -11.22
N GLU A 302 -20.45 -3.83 -10.70
CA GLU A 302 -19.61 -2.82 -11.38
C GLU A 302 -19.04 -3.31 -12.72
N THR A 303 -18.72 -4.61 -12.80
CA THR A 303 -18.14 -5.21 -14.00
C THR A 303 -19.22 -5.56 -15.04
N TYR A 304 -20.39 -5.98 -14.57
CA TYR A 304 -21.45 -6.55 -15.40
C TYR A 304 -22.75 -5.72 -15.28
N HIS A 305 -22.77 -4.60 -15.95
CA HIS A 305 -23.94 -3.74 -16.09
C HIS A 305 -23.95 -3.04 -17.44
N ASP A 306 -25.10 -2.55 -17.84
CA ASP A 306 -25.28 -1.63 -18.95
C ASP A 306 -26.08 -0.38 -18.49
N ASP A 307 -26.52 0.45 -19.44
CA ASP A 307 -27.30 1.66 -19.15
C ASP A 307 -28.70 1.38 -18.56
N LYS A 308 -29.16 0.13 -18.58
CA LYS A 308 -30.50 -0.26 -18.12
C LYS A 308 -30.46 -0.95 -16.76
N GLY A 309 -29.41 -1.69 -16.44
CA GLY A 309 -29.31 -2.42 -15.20
C GLY A 309 -28.15 -3.41 -15.14
N ILE A 310 -28.31 -4.40 -14.27
CA ILE A 310 -27.28 -5.38 -13.98
C ILE A 310 -27.40 -6.57 -14.94
N MET A 311 -26.28 -7.09 -15.43
CA MET A 311 -26.18 -8.33 -16.23
C MET A 311 -25.37 -9.36 -15.46
N PHE A 312 -25.96 -10.03 -14.48
CA PHE A 312 -25.21 -10.97 -13.67
C PHE A 312 -24.64 -12.13 -14.49
N PRO A 313 -23.39 -12.57 -14.22
CA PRO A 313 -22.91 -13.85 -14.71
C PRO A 313 -23.83 -15.00 -14.24
N MET A 314 -24.05 -16.01 -15.07
CA MET A 314 -24.90 -17.18 -14.76
C MET A 314 -24.60 -17.80 -13.38
N SER A 315 -23.33 -17.76 -12.93
CA SER A 315 -22.91 -18.35 -11.65
C SER A 315 -23.27 -17.53 -10.42
N THR A 316 -23.73 -16.27 -10.60
CA THR A 316 -24.01 -15.34 -9.50
C THR A 316 -25.39 -14.70 -9.61
N ALA A 317 -26.07 -14.93 -10.72
CA ALA A 317 -27.44 -14.45 -10.91
C ALA A 317 -28.37 -15.04 -9.84
N PRO A 318 -29.19 -14.21 -9.17
CA PRO A 318 -30.18 -14.70 -8.24
C PRO A 318 -31.25 -15.57 -8.94
N TYR A 319 -31.52 -15.25 -10.21
CA TYR A 319 -32.34 -16.03 -11.11
C TYR A 319 -31.65 -16.13 -12.46
N GLN A 320 -31.70 -17.31 -13.08
CA GLN A 320 -31.04 -17.56 -14.38
C GLN A 320 -31.93 -17.18 -15.56
N VAL A 321 -33.26 -17.23 -15.38
CA VAL A 321 -34.27 -16.97 -16.40
C VAL A 321 -35.42 -16.15 -15.82
N ALA A 322 -35.88 -15.15 -16.56
CA ALA A 322 -37.16 -14.47 -16.31
C ALA A 322 -38.20 -14.93 -17.32
N VAL A 323 -39.33 -15.41 -16.86
CA VAL A 323 -40.53 -15.65 -17.69
C VAL A 323 -41.44 -14.45 -17.48
N VAL A 324 -41.55 -13.61 -18.51
CA VAL A 324 -42.27 -12.33 -18.43
C VAL A 324 -43.43 -12.31 -19.46
N PRO A 325 -44.63 -12.86 -19.11
CA PRO A 325 -45.77 -12.84 -19.99
C PRO A 325 -46.28 -11.42 -20.14
N ILE A 326 -46.60 -11.04 -21.40
CA ILE A 326 -47.22 -9.75 -21.74
C ILE A 326 -48.57 -9.58 -21.02
N ASN A 327 -49.29 -10.67 -20.88
CA ASN A 327 -50.57 -10.74 -20.19
C ASN A 327 -50.67 -12.11 -19.50
N TYR A 328 -50.76 -12.11 -18.18
CA TYR A 328 -50.81 -13.35 -17.39
C TYR A 328 -52.26 -13.82 -17.19
N LYS A 329 -52.94 -14.18 -18.33
CA LYS A 329 -54.31 -14.68 -18.36
C LYS A 329 -54.47 -15.75 -19.44
N ASP A 330 -55.51 -16.59 -19.26
CA ASP A 330 -55.93 -17.60 -20.23
C ASP A 330 -54.77 -18.46 -20.73
N LYS A 331 -54.69 -18.73 -22.01
CA LYS A 331 -53.63 -19.55 -22.61
C LYS A 331 -52.21 -19.05 -22.39
N MET A 332 -52.02 -17.74 -22.23
CA MET A 332 -50.71 -17.19 -21.93
C MET A 332 -50.26 -17.59 -20.52
N LYS A 333 -51.17 -17.56 -19.57
CA LYS A 333 -50.92 -18.05 -18.21
C LYS A 333 -50.57 -19.53 -18.20
N GLU A 334 -51.37 -20.39 -18.85
CA GLU A 334 -51.13 -21.83 -18.94
C GLU A 334 -49.73 -22.12 -19.51
N ALA A 335 -49.37 -21.47 -20.61
CA ALA A 335 -48.07 -21.63 -21.25
C ALA A 335 -46.90 -21.15 -20.35
N SER A 336 -47.09 -20.02 -19.64
CA SER A 336 -46.06 -19.49 -18.74
C SER A 336 -45.87 -20.38 -17.51
N ASP A 337 -46.94 -20.87 -16.93
CA ASP A 337 -46.89 -21.79 -15.80
C ASP A 337 -46.20 -23.11 -16.19
N GLN A 338 -46.54 -23.66 -17.33
CA GLN A 338 -45.90 -24.86 -17.87
C GLN A 338 -44.40 -24.65 -18.09
N LEU A 339 -43.99 -23.55 -18.71
CA LEU A 339 -42.59 -23.23 -18.95
C LEU A 339 -41.81 -23.04 -17.64
N TYR A 340 -42.44 -22.36 -16.65
CA TYR A 340 -41.87 -22.19 -15.32
C TYR A 340 -41.60 -23.53 -14.62
N GLU A 341 -42.61 -24.45 -14.65
CA GLU A 341 -42.48 -25.77 -14.06
C GLU A 341 -41.43 -26.64 -14.75
N GLU A 342 -41.42 -26.63 -16.09
CA GLU A 342 -40.44 -27.36 -16.89
C GLU A 342 -38.99 -26.92 -16.55
N LEU A 343 -38.72 -25.62 -16.56
CA LEU A 343 -37.41 -25.05 -16.24
C LEU A 343 -37.00 -25.32 -14.78
N THR A 344 -37.93 -25.17 -13.84
CA THR A 344 -37.70 -25.45 -12.43
C THR A 344 -37.38 -26.93 -12.20
N THR A 345 -38.09 -27.84 -12.91
CA THR A 345 -37.80 -29.28 -12.87
C THR A 345 -36.43 -29.64 -13.39
N LEU A 346 -35.90 -28.88 -14.35
CA LEU A 346 -34.54 -28.99 -14.85
C LEU A 346 -33.47 -28.39 -13.91
N GLY A 347 -33.87 -27.81 -12.76
CA GLY A 347 -32.98 -27.20 -11.79
C GLY A 347 -32.53 -25.79 -12.14
N VAL A 348 -33.24 -25.10 -13.02
CA VAL A 348 -32.99 -23.70 -13.36
C VAL A 348 -33.70 -22.81 -12.35
N GLU A 349 -32.99 -21.80 -11.84
CA GLU A 349 -33.56 -20.75 -10.98
C GLU A 349 -34.35 -19.77 -11.89
N VAL A 350 -35.68 -19.82 -11.77
CA VAL A 350 -36.60 -19.08 -12.65
C VAL A 350 -37.43 -18.09 -11.86
N LEU A 351 -37.58 -16.88 -12.39
CA LEU A 351 -38.53 -15.90 -11.91
C LEU A 351 -39.70 -15.82 -12.90
N LEU A 352 -40.95 -16.05 -12.44
CA LEU A 352 -42.17 -15.82 -13.19
C LEU A 352 -42.79 -14.50 -12.74
N ASP A 353 -42.91 -13.53 -13.67
CA ASP A 353 -43.61 -12.27 -13.37
C ASP A 353 -45.12 -12.42 -13.65
N ASP A 354 -45.88 -12.88 -12.65
CA ASP A 354 -47.29 -13.10 -12.66
C ASP A 354 -48.13 -11.84 -12.37
N ARG A 355 -47.47 -10.69 -12.17
CA ARG A 355 -48.13 -9.41 -11.81
C ARG A 355 -49.07 -8.90 -12.92
N ASN A 356 -50.10 -8.22 -12.51
CA ASN A 356 -51.01 -7.55 -13.43
C ASN A 356 -50.51 -6.13 -13.78
N GLU A 357 -49.30 -6.05 -14.35
CA GLU A 357 -48.63 -4.82 -14.74
C GLU A 357 -48.49 -4.69 -16.27
N ARG A 358 -48.19 -3.47 -16.73
CA ARG A 358 -47.92 -3.23 -18.17
C ARG A 358 -46.62 -3.94 -18.57
N PRO A 359 -46.53 -4.52 -19.78
CA PRO A 359 -45.31 -5.24 -20.23
C PRO A 359 -44.03 -4.43 -20.09
N GLY A 360 -44.08 -3.12 -20.44
CA GLY A 360 -42.91 -2.26 -20.31
C GLY A 360 -42.38 -2.10 -18.87
N VAL A 361 -43.26 -2.11 -17.87
CA VAL A 361 -42.88 -2.08 -16.46
C VAL A 361 -42.18 -3.38 -16.08
N LYS A 362 -42.76 -4.53 -16.44
CA LYS A 362 -42.21 -5.85 -16.18
C LYS A 362 -40.80 -6.03 -16.79
N PHE A 363 -40.62 -5.58 -18.05
CA PHE A 363 -39.32 -5.65 -18.72
C PHE A 363 -38.29 -4.75 -18.05
N ASN A 364 -38.65 -3.52 -17.71
CA ASN A 364 -37.74 -2.64 -16.99
C ASN A 364 -37.35 -3.19 -15.62
N ASP A 365 -38.31 -3.80 -14.89
CA ASP A 365 -38.01 -4.42 -13.60
C ASP A 365 -37.09 -5.64 -13.76
N ALA A 366 -37.28 -6.42 -14.83
CA ALA A 366 -36.39 -7.55 -15.14
C ALA A 366 -34.94 -7.06 -15.44
N ASP A 367 -34.80 -5.98 -16.25
CA ASP A 367 -33.49 -5.38 -16.52
C ASP A 367 -32.81 -4.89 -15.21
N LEU A 368 -33.59 -4.31 -14.27
CA LEU A 368 -33.09 -3.81 -12.98
C LEU A 368 -32.71 -4.94 -12.01
N ILE A 369 -33.47 -6.05 -12.00
CA ILE A 369 -33.14 -7.22 -11.16
C ILE A 369 -31.82 -7.85 -11.62
N GLY A 370 -31.57 -7.90 -12.89
CA GLY A 370 -30.37 -8.42 -13.50
C GLY A 370 -30.43 -9.92 -13.75
N PHE A 371 -30.55 -10.28 -15.02
CA PHE A 371 -30.45 -11.65 -15.51
C PHE A 371 -29.20 -11.81 -16.37
N PRO A 372 -28.71 -13.06 -16.54
CA PRO A 372 -27.56 -13.35 -17.41
C PRO A 372 -27.76 -12.94 -18.85
#